data_11c36fe8cc70ef11d158e7b1a363a902
#
_entry.id   11c36fe8cc70ef11d158e7b1a363a902
#
_cell.length_a   1.000
_cell.length_b   1.000
_cell.length_c   1.000
_cell.angle_alpha   90.00
_cell.angle_beta   90.00
_cell.angle_gamma   90.00
#
_symmetry.space_group_name_H-M   'P 1'
#
loop_
_entity.id
_entity.type
_entity.pdbx_description
1 polymer ?
#
loop_
_entity_poly.entity_id
_entity_poly.type
_entity_poly.pdbx_seq_one_letter_code
_entity_poly.pdbx_strand_id
1 'polypeptide(L)'
;SSPSRGLGDVYKRQDFGLSDGSVGVVKGVINRIDSELKINDISHGIPAQNIKYGSLLLMRAIQYIPQGVLLAVVDPGVGTERKPVAIETDWGVMIGPDNGLLNLACATVGGAKRAYLLENENWIIPSDGNTFHARDVFSPFAAGIASGQLDIKDCGEEVDLMNLQQYLIPLTEKKDDEVKGEVLWVDHYGNCQTNISPDELTDLGKSIGDVL
;
A
#
# COMPACT_ATOMS: atom_id res chain seq x y z
N SER A 1 5.73 18.24 -27.17
CA SER A 1 5.37 17.88 -25.79
C SER A 1 6.60 17.30 -25.11
N SER A 2 7.04 17.93 -24.02
CA SER A 2 8.11 17.34 -23.19
C SER A 2 7.59 16.01 -22.67
N PRO A 3 8.40 14.93 -22.69
CA PRO A 3 8.02 13.69 -22.03
C PRO A 3 7.75 13.99 -20.55
N SER A 4 6.62 13.49 -20.04
CA SER A 4 6.32 13.56 -18.62
C SER A 4 7.50 12.93 -17.88
N ARG A 5 8.18 13.71 -17.03
CA ARG A 5 9.20 13.12 -16.15
C ARG A 5 8.49 12.09 -15.29
N GLY A 6 8.93 10.83 -15.36
CA GLY A 6 8.46 9.78 -14.48
C GLY A 6 8.62 10.17 -13.00
N LEU A 7 7.91 9.49 -12.13
CA LEU A 7 7.95 9.74 -10.68
C LEU A 7 9.29 9.33 -10.03
N GLY A 8 10.15 8.60 -10.77
CA GLY A 8 11.56 8.35 -10.48
C GLY A 8 11.84 7.29 -9.42
N ASP A 9 11.11 7.25 -8.33
CA ASP A 9 11.37 6.34 -7.22
C ASP A 9 10.24 5.32 -7.04
N VAL A 10 10.59 4.05 -6.82
CA VAL A 10 9.65 2.98 -6.46
C VAL A 10 9.84 2.62 -4.99
N TYR A 11 8.81 2.80 -4.18
CA TYR A 11 8.75 2.38 -2.78
C TYR A 11 8.02 1.06 -2.68
N LYS A 12 8.67 0.06 -2.08
CA LYS A 12 8.22 -1.32 -2.16
C LYS A 12 7.88 -1.92 -0.81
N ARG A 13 6.74 -2.63 -0.75
CA ARG A 13 6.28 -3.31 0.44
C ARG A 13 5.54 -4.60 0.12
N GLN A 14 5.91 -5.71 0.80
CA GLN A 14 5.38 -7.05 0.54
C GLN A 14 5.42 -7.93 1.81
N ASP A 15 4.62 -9.00 1.83
CA ASP A 15 4.61 -10.02 2.89
C ASP A 15 5.40 -11.29 2.51
N PHE A 16 6.31 -11.19 1.54
CA PHE A 16 7.09 -12.34 1.04
C PHE A 16 8.22 -12.79 1.97
N GLY A 17 8.55 -12.00 3.01
CA GLY A 17 9.78 -12.24 3.76
C GLY A 17 11.02 -11.99 2.91
N LEU A 18 12.16 -12.43 3.42
CA LEU A 18 13.46 -12.28 2.73
C LEU A 18 14.09 -13.61 2.33
N SER A 19 13.45 -14.74 2.65
CA SER A 19 14.07 -16.07 2.58
C SER A 19 13.93 -16.78 1.24
N ASP A 20 12.90 -16.47 0.44
CA ASP A 20 12.56 -17.21 -0.79
C ASP A 20 12.99 -16.53 -2.10
N GLY A 21 13.62 -15.36 -2.04
CA GLY A 21 14.08 -14.63 -3.22
C GLY A 21 13.00 -13.85 -3.98
N SER A 22 11.72 -13.94 -3.63
CA SER A 22 10.61 -13.25 -4.33
C SER A 22 10.81 -11.73 -4.41
N VAL A 23 11.36 -11.13 -3.37
CA VAL A 23 11.75 -9.71 -3.35
C VAL A 23 12.75 -9.39 -4.45
N GLY A 24 13.75 -10.23 -4.62
CA GLY A 24 14.78 -10.08 -5.67
C GLY A 24 14.19 -10.21 -7.08
N VAL A 25 13.26 -11.15 -7.28
CA VAL A 25 12.55 -11.33 -8.55
C VAL A 25 11.77 -10.08 -8.94
N VAL A 26 11.01 -9.51 -8.01
CA VAL A 26 10.24 -8.28 -8.25
C VAL A 26 11.15 -7.09 -8.57
N LYS A 27 12.26 -6.93 -7.85
CA LYS A 27 13.29 -5.91 -8.17
C LYS A 27 13.91 -6.15 -9.54
N GLY A 28 14.18 -7.40 -9.89
CA GLY A 28 14.69 -7.79 -11.19
C GLY A 28 13.78 -7.38 -12.34
N VAL A 29 12.46 -7.56 -12.19
CA VAL A 29 11.46 -7.09 -13.17
C VAL A 29 11.50 -5.57 -13.33
N ILE A 30 11.50 -4.84 -12.23
CA ILE A 30 11.56 -3.37 -12.26
C ILE A 30 12.83 -2.90 -12.98
N ASN A 31 13.99 -3.43 -12.61
CA ASN A 31 15.28 -3.08 -13.21
C ASN A 31 15.41 -3.48 -14.69
N ARG A 32 14.69 -4.48 -15.16
CA ARG A 32 14.65 -4.86 -16.60
C ARG A 32 13.89 -3.84 -17.44
N ILE A 33 12.91 -3.13 -16.83
CA ILE A 33 12.14 -2.10 -17.51
C ILE A 33 12.92 -0.77 -17.51
N ASP A 34 13.48 -0.42 -16.37
CA ASP A 34 14.37 0.74 -16.26
C ASP A 34 15.37 0.53 -15.10
N SER A 35 16.65 0.41 -15.43
CA SER A 35 17.75 0.19 -14.49
C SER A 35 18.09 1.41 -13.63
N GLU A 36 17.64 2.60 -14.04
CA GLU A 36 17.91 3.86 -13.34
C GLU A 36 16.91 4.14 -12.22
N LEU A 37 15.81 3.36 -12.13
CA LEU A 37 14.84 3.50 -11.05
C LEU A 37 15.46 3.13 -9.71
N LYS A 38 15.30 4.01 -8.73
CA LYS A 38 15.68 3.73 -7.36
C LYS A 38 14.58 2.95 -6.67
N ILE A 39 14.91 1.78 -6.13
CA ILE A 39 13.98 0.93 -5.42
C ILE A 39 14.30 1.00 -3.93
N ASN A 40 13.34 1.53 -3.15
CA ASN A 40 13.47 1.69 -1.72
C ASN A 40 12.52 0.70 -1.01
N ASP A 41 13.07 -0.23 -0.23
CA ASP A 41 12.26 -1.17 0.54
C ASP A 41 11.73 -0.50 1.81
N ILE A 42 10.40 -0.48 1.98
CA ILE A 42 9.78 -0.04 3.23
C ILE A 42 9.80 -1.20 4.23
N SER A 43 9.33 -2.37 3.84
CA SER A 43 9.35 -3.58 4.68
C SER A 43 8.95 -4.81 3.86
N HIS A 44 9.53 -5.95 4.21
CA HIS A 44 9.12 -7.28 3.72
C HIS A 44 8.76 -8.24 4.87
N GLY A 45 8.74 -7.74 6.10
CA GLY A 45 8.44 -8.49 7.32
C GLY A 45 6.99 -8.40 7.79
N ILE A 46 6.04 -8.20 6.88
CA ILE A 46 4.63 -8.25 7.23
C ILE A 46 4.26 -9.71 7.51
N PRO A 47 3.54 -10.00 8.60
CA PRO A 47 2.97 -11.33 8.79
C PRO A 47 2.14 -11.71 7.56
N ALA A 48 2.32 -12.93 7.05
CA ALA A 48 1.67 -13.40 5.83
C ALA A 48 0.16 -13.14 5.88
N GLN A 49 -0.40 -12.63 4.78
CA GLN A 49 -1.83 -12.37 4.59
C GLN A 49 -2.42 -11.29 5.53
N ASN A 50 -1.63 -10.60 6.34
CA ASN A 50 -2.13 -9.60 7.29
C ASN A 50 -2.28 -8.22 6.61
N ILE A 51 -3.40 -8.03 5.90
CA ILE A 51 -3.74 -6.77 5.22
C ILE A 51 -3.83 -5.61 6.23
N LYS A 52 -4.44 -5.85 7.41
CA LYS A 52 -4.57 -4.86 8.49
C LYS A 52 -3.21 -4.28 8.88
N TYR A 53 -2.28 -5.15 9.24
CA TYR A 53 -0.92 -4.74 9.60
C TYR A 53 -0.24 -4.02 8.45
N GLY A 54 -0.44 -4.54 7.23
CA GLY A 54 0.05 -3.93 5.99
C GLY A 54 -0.42 -2.49 5.82
N SER A 55 -1.71 -2.25 5.91
CA SER A 55 -2.32 -0.94 5.70
C SER A 55 -1.89 0.09 6.76
N LEU A 56 -1.86 -0.30 8.04
CA LEU A 56 -1.42 0.57 9.14
C LEU A 56 0.04 0.99 9.01
N LEU A 57 0.93 0.07 8.60
CA LEU A 57 2.34 0.41 8.43
C LEU A 57 2.53 1.32 7.22
N LEU A 58 1.79 1.11 6.10
CA LEU A 58 1.82 2.03 4.96
C LEU A 58 1.37 3.43 5.35
N MET A 59 0.28 3.56 6.08
CA MET A 59 -0.22 4.83 6.60
C MET A 59 0.85 5.59 7.38
N ARG A 60 1.64 4.90 8.19
CA ARG A 60 2.72 5.51 8.98
C ARG A 60 3.92 5.88 8.11
N ALA A 61 4.31 5.01 7.17
CA ALA A 61 5.49 5.20 6.35
C ALA A 61 5.33 6.31 5.32
N ILE A 62 4.14 6.41 4.70
CA ILE A 62 3.91 7.31 3.56
C ILE A 62 4.20 8.79 3.89
N GLN A 63 4.03 9.20 5.14
CA GLN A 63 4.25 10.57 5.60
C GLN A 63 5.73 10.97 5.58
N TYR A 64 6.63 10.02 5.55
CA TYR A 64 8.09 10.25 5.69
C TYR A 64 8.88 9.92 4.43
N ILE A 65 8.22 9.42 3.40
CA ILE A 65 8.87 9.09 2.13
C ILE A 65 8.52 10.11 1.05
N PRO A 66 9.48 10.48 0.18
CA PRO A 66 9.23 11.39 -0.93
C PRO A 66 8.16 10.87 -1.90
N GLN A 67 7.64 11.76 -2.74
CA GLN A 67 6.72 11.39 -3.82
C GLN A 67 7.33 10.37 -4.77
N GLY A 68 6.51 9.45 -5.27
CA GLY A 68 6.94 8.41 -6.17
C GLY A 68 5.84 7.39 -6.50
N VAL A 69 6.24 6.16 -6.76
CA VAL A 69 5.33 5.02 -6.93
C VAL A 69 5.45 4.10 -5.73
N LEU A 70 4.35 3.90 -5.01
CA LEU A 70 4.25 2.93 -3.93
C LEU A 70 3.74 1.59 -4.48
N LEU A 71 4.57 0.57 -4.45
CA LEU A 71 4.20 -0.81 -4.78
C LEU A 71 3.97 -1.60 -3.49
N ALA A 72 2.72 -1.92 -3.16
CA ALA A 72 2.38 -2.68 -1.97
C ALA A 72 1.60 -3.95 -2.30
N VAL A 73 2.09 -5.09 -1.81
CA VAL A 73 1.46 -6.39 -2.08
C VAL A 73 1.39 -7.22 -0.80
N VAL A 74 0.19 -7.32 -0.24
CA VAL A 74 -0.26 -8.28 0.75
C VAL A 74 -1.56 -8.82 0.21
N ASP A 75 -1.53 -10.01 -0.36
CA ASP A 75 -2.56 -10.45 -1.29
C ASP A 75 -3.03 -11.89 -1.05
N PRO A 76 -3.82 -12.12 0.02
CA PRO A 76 -4.45 -13.43 0.24
C PRO A 76 -5.46 -13.81 -0.84
N GLY A 77 -5.90 -12.84 -1.65
CA GLY A 77 -6.85 -13.01 -2.74
C GLY A 77 -6.22 -13.15 -4.12
N VAL A 78 -4.90 -13.43 -4.22
CA VAL A 78 -4.25 -13.63 -5.51
C VAL A 78 -4.93 -14.77 -6.30
N GLY A 79 -5.23 -14.52 -7.59
CA GLY A 79 -5.93 -15.49 -8.45
C GLY A 79 -7.45 -15.56 -8.25
N THR A 80 -8.05 -14.73 -7.38
CA THR A 80 -9.50 -14.57 -7.22
C THR A 80 -10.02 -13.36 -8.01
N GLU A 81 -11.28 -12.97 -7.79
CA GLU A 81 -11.92 -11.79 -8.43
C GLU A 81 -11.41 -10.43 -7.92
N ARG A 82 -10.48 -10.41 -6.93
CA ARG A 82 -9.93 -9.13 -6.45
C ARG A 82 -9.16 -8.41 -7.56
N LYS A 83 -9.43 -7.15 -7.74
CA LYS A 83 -8.90 -6.33 -8.83
C LYS A 83 -7.47 -5.83 -8.52
N PRO A 84 -6.56 -5.83 -9.50
CA PRO A 84 -5.30 -5.12 -9.40
C PRO A 84 -5.51 -3.65 -9.79
N VAL A 85 -5.03 -2.69 -8.98
CA VAL A 85 -5.31 -1.28 -9.20
C VAL A 85 -4.07 -0.40 -9.10
N ALA A 86 -4.09 0.71 -9.84
CA ALA A 86 -3.24 1.89 -9.64
C ALA A 86 -4.13 3.05 -9.18
N ILE A 87 -3.74 3.71 -8.08
CA ILE A 87 -4.48 4.81 -7.47
C ILE A 87 -3.61 6.07 -7.53
N GLU A 88 -4.11 7.11 -8.20
CA GLU A 88 -3.48 8.43 -8.26
C GLU A 88 -3.86 9.25 -7.01
N THR A 89 -2.86 9.89 -6.41
CA THR A 89 -3.01 10.78 -5.24
C THR A 89 -2.19 12.05 -5.44
N ASP A 90 -2.29 13.02 -4.53
CA ASP A 90 -1.39 14.19 -4.52
C ASP A 90 0.07 13.84 -4.22
N TRP A 91 0.29 12.71 -3.53
CA TRP A 91 1.64 12.21 -3.22
C TRP A 91 2.30 11.51 -4.41
N GLY A 92 1.54 10.86 -5.26
CA GLY A 92 2.02 10.05 -6.37
C GLY A 92 1.07 8.91 -6.70
N VAL A 93 1.58 7.76 -7.12
CA VAL A 93 0.77 6.61 -7.52
C VAL A 93 0.96 5.44 -6.56
N MET A 94 -0.13 4.81 -6.13
CA MET A 94 -0.13 3.61 -5.30
C MET A 94 -0.63 2.42 -6.10
N ILE A 95 0.13 1.32 -6.10
CA ILE A 95 -0.14 0.11 -6.89
C ILE A 95 -0.24 -1.09 -5.96
N GLY A 96 -1.27 -1.90 -6.14
CA GLY A 96 -1.48 -3.12 -5.36
C GLY A 96 -2.84 -3.76 -5.58
N PRO A 97 -3.17 -4.78 -4.77
CA PRO A 97 -4.50 -5.39 -4.77
C PRO A 97 -5.54 -4.45 -4.16
N ASP A 98 -6.73 -4.41 -4.78
CA ASP A 98 -7.90 -3.75 -4.21
C ASP A 98 -8.53 -4.64 -3.13
N ASN A 99 -7.97 -4.57 -1.92
CA ASN A 99 -8.38 -5.35 -0.75
C ASN A 99 -8.31 -4.57 0.57
N GLY A 100 -8.24 -3.24 0.49
CA GLY A 100 -8.12 -2.35 1.64
C GLY A 100 -6.68 -2.05 2.07
N LEU A 101 -5.66 -2.67 1.44
CA LEU A 101 -4.25 -2.44 1.79
C LEU A 101 -3.81 -0.99 1.62
N LEU A 102 -4.25 -0.33 0.55
CA LEU A 102 -3.79 1.00 0.14
C LEU A 102 -4.61 2.15 0.74
N ASN A 103 -5.83 1.89 1.21
CA ASN A 103 -6.78 2.97 1.51
C ASN A 103 -6.35 3.92 2.64
N LEU A 104 -5.75 3.41 3.72
CA LEU A 104 -5.28 4.28 4.82
C LEU A 104 -4.11 5.15 4.39
N ALA A 105 -3.19 4.64 3.58
CA ALA A 105 -2.11 5.43 2.99
C ALA A 105 -2.66 6.51 2.05
N CYS A 106 -3.62 6.17 1.18
CA CYS A 106 -4.31 7.13 0.33
C CYS A 106 -4.97 8.24 1.16
N ALA A 107 -5.73 7.89 2.20
CA ALA A 107 -6.40 8.87 3.06
C ALA A 107 -5.39 9.82 3.74
N THR A 108 -4.24 9.31 4.16
CA THR A 108 -3.18 10.09 4.82
C THR A 108 -2.58 11.17 3.92
N VAL A 109 -2.56 10.96 2.61
CA VAL A 109 -1.97 11.90 1.64
C VAL A 109 -3.03 12.70 0.86
N GLY A 110 -4.23 12.85 1.40
CA GLY A 110 -5.29 13.68 0.84
C GLY A 110 -6.35 12.92 0.05
N GLY A 111 -6.28 11.59 0.01
CA GLY A 111 -7.26 10.72 -0.66
C GLY A 111 -6.88 10.35 -2.09
N ALA A 112 -7.66 9.43 -2.64
CA ALA A 112 -7.56 9.02 -4.04
C ALA A 112 -8.20 10.07 -4.95
N LYS A 113 -7.54 10.41 -6.07
CA LYS A 113 -8.07 11.30 -7.11
C LYS A 113 -8.72 10.53 -8.24
N ARG A 114 -8.06 9.49 -8.70
CA ARG A 114 -8.50 8.56 -9.75
C ARG A 114 -7.91 7.19 -9.46
N ALA A 115 -8.54 6.17 -9.98
CA ALA A 115 -8.03 4.80 -9.90
C ALA A 115 -8.29 4.08 -11.23
N TYR A 116 -7.37 3.18 -11.60
CA TYR A 116 -7.42 2.43 -12.83
C TYR A 116 -7.13 0.96 -12.58
N LEU A 117 -7.79 0.09 -13.33
CA LEU A 117 -7.45 -1.33 -13.35
C LEU A 117 -6.09 -1.54 -14.04
N LEU A 118 -5.35 -2.55 -13.62
CA LEU A 118 -4.10 -2.94 -14.28
C LEU A 118 -4.40 -4.06 -15.29
N GLU A 119 -4.86 -3.68 -16.49
CA GLU A 119 -5.38 -4.59 -17.52
C GLU A 119 -4.64 -4.48 -18.85
N ASN A 120 -3.79 -3.46 -19.04
CA ASN A 120 -3.04 -3.29 -20.28
C ASN A 120 -2.07 -4.45 -20.48
N GLU A 121 -2.42 -5.36 -21.41
CA GLU A 121 -1.68 -6.60 -21.68
C GLU A 121 -0.23 -6.38 -22.08
N ASN A 122 0.12 -5.22 -22.63
CA ASN A 122 1.51 -4.88 -22.99
C ASN A 122 2.41 -4.74 -21.73
N TRP A 123 1.81 -4.57 -20.55
CA TRP A 123 2.50 -4.43 -19.28
C TRP A 123 2.30 -5.64 -18.37
N ILE A 124 1.66 -6.69 -18.83
CA ILE A 124 1.49 -7.95 -18.09
C ILE A 124 2.51 -8.97 -18.61
N ILE A 125 3.29 -9.55 -17.71
CA ILE A 125 4.22 -10.64 -18.05
C ILE A 125 3.39 -11.92 -18.19
N PRO A 126 3.37 -12.56 -19.39
CA PRO A 126 2.70 -13.83 -19.57
C PRO A 126 3.26 -14.92 -18.65
N SER A 127 2.39 -15.64 -17.95
CA SER A 127 2.78 -16.76 -17.09
C SER A 127 1.72 -17.87 -17.13
N ASP A 128 2.14 -19.11 -16.88
CA ASP A 128 1.25 -20.29 -16.89
C ASP A 128 0.32 -20.37 -15.68
N GLY A 129 0.37 -19.39 -14.75
CA GLY A 129 -0.44 -19.36 -13.55
C GLY A 129 -0.65 -17.95 -13.01
N ASN A 130 -1.82 -17.72 -12.37
CA ASN A 130 -2.23 -16.43 -11.82
C ASN A 130 -1.82 -16.25 -10.34
N THR A 131 -0.69 -16.83 -9.91
CA THR A 131 -0.33 -16.87 -8.49
C THR A 131 0.73 -15.85 -8.08
N PHE A 132 1.44 -15.24 -9.04
CA PHE A 132 2.50 -14.30 -8.72
C PHE A 132 2.29 -12.92 -9.35
N HIS A 133 1.13 -12.30 -9.08
CA HIS A 133 0.78 -10.97 -9.59
C HIS A 133 1.80 -9.87 -9.22
N ALA A 134 2.54 -10.02 -8.12
CA ALA A 134 3.59 -9.08 -7.75
C ALA A 134 4.66 -8.96 -8.84
N ARG A 135 5.05 -10.09 -9.45
CA ARG A 135 6.01 -10.18 -10.54
C ARG A 135 5.37 -9.82 -11.89
N ASP A 136 4.18 -10.40 -12.15
CA ASP A 136 3.62 -10.45 -13.50
C ASP A 136 2.77 -9.22 -13.84
N VAL A 137 2.18 -8.59 -12.82
CA VAL A 137 1.26 -7.45 -12.96
C VAL A 137 1.81 -6.22 -12.25
N PHE A 138 1.92 -6.25 -10.93
CA PHE A 138 2.18 -5.04 -10.16
C PHE A 138 3.54 -4.40 -10.45
N SER A 139 4.60 -5.21 -10.60
CA SER A 139 5.96 -4.69 -10.82
C SER A 139 6.14 -4.01 -12.17
N PRO A 140 5.65 -4.59 -13.31
CA PRO A 140 5.76 -3.93 -14.60
C PRO A 140 5.03 -2.59 -14.65
N PHE A 141 3.80 -2.53 -14.13
CA PHE A 141 3.06 -1.27 -14.07
C PHE A 141 3.74 -0.24 -13.19
N ALA A 142 4.27 -0.65 -12.02
CA ALA A 142 5.00 0.24 -11.13
C ALA A 142 6.23 0.84 -11.82
N ALA A 143 7.00 0.01 -12.51
CA ALA A 143 8.19 0.45 -13.25
C ALA A 143 7.83 1.35 -14.43
N GLY A 144 6.80 0.99 -15.20
CA GLY A 144 6.33 1.79 -16.34
C GLY A 144 5.90 3.18 -15.94
N ILE A 145 5.12 3.30 -14.86
CA ILE A 145 4.66 4.59 -14.34
C ILE A 145 5.83 5.38 -13.72
N ALA A 146 6.68 4.75 -12.93
CA ALA A 146 7.82 5.41 -12.29
C ALA A 146 8.82 5.96 -13.31
N SER A 147 9.09 5.22 -14.39
CA SER A 147 9.99 5.65 -15.47
C SER A 147 9.35 6.65 -16.45
N GLY A 148 8.03 6.85 -16.38
CA GLY A 148 7.28 7.69 -17.33
C GLY A 148 7.02 7.04 -18.69
N GLN A 149 7.28 5.74 -18.83
CA GLN A 149 6.99 4.97 -20.05
C GLN A 149 5.49 4.62 -20.17
N LEU A 150 4.76 4.65 -19.06
CA LEU A 150 3.33 4.38 -18.99
C LEU A 150 2.63 5.53 -18.25
N ASP A 151 1.62 6.14 -18.87
CA ASP A 151 0.71 7.04 -18.16
C ASP A 151 -0.32 6.20 -17.38
N ILE A 152 -0.66 6.63 -16.17
CA ILE A 152 -1.61 5.89 -15.32
C ILE A 152 -2.96 5.64 -15.98
N LYS A 153 -3.45 6.59 -16.79
CA LYS A 153 -4.71 6.47 -17.55
C LYS A 153 -4.68 5.35 -18.62
N ASP A 154 -3.48 4.95 -19.04
CA ASP A 154 -3.29 3.90 -20.04
C ASP A 154 -3.10 2.50 -19.40
N CYS A 155 -3.26 2.38 -18.07
CA CYS A 155 -3.21 1.12 -17.35
C CYS A 155 -4.41 0.20 -17.65
N GLY A 156 -5.59 0.77 -17.81
CA GLY A 156 -6.85 0.07 -18.04
C GLY A 156 -8.07 0.95 -17.77
N GLU A 157 -9.20 0.33 -17.47
CA GLU A 157 -10.46 1.02 -17.20
C GLU A 157 -10.37 1.84 -15.90
N GLU A 158 -10.97 3.04 -15.90
CA GLU A 158 -11.10 3.88 -14.71
C GLU A 158 -12.12 3.27 -13.74
N VAL A 159 -11.75 3.19 -12.48
CA VAL A 159 -12.58 2.63 -11.41
C VAL A 159 -13.24 3.76 -10.63
N ASP A 160 -14.54 3.64 -10.37
CA ASP A 160 -15.22 4.52 -9.43
C ASP A 160 -14.60 4.34 -8.03
N LEU A 161 -14.10 5.44 -7.46
CA LEU A 161 -13.43 5.45 -6.16
C LEU A 161 -14.30 4.91 -5.02
N MET A 162 -15.63 5.02 -5.14
CA MET A 162 -16.59 4.48 -4.17
C MET A 162 -16.64 2.96 -4.14
N ASN A 163 -16.17 2.31 -5.20
CA ASN A 163 -16.12 0.85 -5.32
C ASN A 163 -14.80 0.24 -4.83
N LEU A 164 -13.80 1.06 -4.48
CA LEU A 164 -12.55 0.56 -3.91
C LEU A 164 -12.77 -0.02 -2.53
N GLN A 165 -12.14 -1.16 -2.27
CA GLN A 165 -12.20 -1.83 -0.98
C GLN A 165 -11.53 -0.99 0.09
N GLN A 166 -12.17 -0.88 1.27
CA GLN A 166 -11.68 -0.10 2.39
C GLN A 166 -11.40 -1.01 3.59
N TYR A 167 -10.26 -0.78 4.22
CA TYR A 167 -10.03 -1.22 5.58
C TYR A 167 -10.44 -0.08 6.53
N LEU A 168 -11.39 -0.36 7.40
CA LEU A 168 -11.85 0.60 8.40
C LEU A 168 -11.17 0.29 9.75
N ILE A 169 -10.56 1.31 10.35
CA ILE A 169 -10.09 1.20 11.74
C ILE A 169 -11.34 1.10 12.62
N PRO A 170 -11.46 0.06 13.48
CA PRO A 170 -12.58 -0.03 14.39
C PRO A 170 -12.73 1.23 15.24
N LEU A 171 -13.96 1.66 15.48
CA LEU A 171 -14.22 2.75 16.38
C LEU A 171 -14.07 2.28 17.83
N THR A 172 -13.72 3.21 18.71
CA THR A 172 -13.73 3.00 20.15
C THR A 172 -15.16 2.95 20.68
N GLU A 173 -15.39 2.19 21.74
CA GLU A 173 -16.64 2.21 22.50
C GLU A 173 -16.44 3.07 23.75
N LYS A 174 -17.20 4.17 23.85
CA LYS A 174 -17.17 5.06 25.02
C LYS A 174 -18.42 4.84 25.87
N LYS A 175 -18.23 4.57 27.15
CA LYS A 175 -19.31 4.39 28.10
C LYS A 175 -18.90 4.97 29.46
N ASP A 176 -19.64 5.98 29.92
CA ASP A 176 -19.39 6.68 31.19
C ASP A 176 -17.89 7.07 31.33
N ASP A 177 -17.19 6.47 32.28
CA ASP A 177 -15.76 6.72 32.55
C ASP A 177 -14.82 5.70 31.91
N GLU A 178 -15.31 4.92 30.93
CA GLU A 178 -14.54 3.89 30.23
C GLU A 178 -14.48 4.17 28.74
N VAL A 179 -13.29 3.92 28.13
CA VAL A 179 -13.10 3.82 26.69
C VAL A 179 -12.52 2.45 26.39
N LYS A 180 -13.21 1.67 25.54
CA LYS A 180 -12.73 0.40 25.01
C LYS A 180 -12.20 0.59 23.61
N GLY A 181 -11.01 0.13 23.37
CA GLY A 181 -10.37 0.10 22.08
C GLY A 181 -9.70 -1.22 21.81
N GLU A 182 -9.09 -1.32 20.63
CA GLU A 182 -8.31 -2.47 20.18
C GLU A 182 -6.84 -2.10 20.05
N VAL A 183 -5.96 -3.06 20.33
CA VAL A 183 -4.57 -2.98 19.93
C VAL A 183 -4.50 -3.23 18.42
N LEU A 184 -4.18 -2.18 17.67
CA LEU A 184 -4.07 -2.24 16.21
C LEU A 184 -2.76 -2.85 15.78
N TRP A 185 -1.68 -2.61 16.54
CA TRP A 185 -0.34 -3.02 16.20
C TRP A 185 0.58 -3.00 17.41
N VAL A 186 1.56 -3.92 17.42
CA VAL A 186 2.64 -3.97 18.43
C VAL A 186 3.97 -3.90 17.69
N ASP A 187 4.86 -3.01 18.09
CA ASP A 187 6.18 -2.89 17.49
C ASP A 187 7.18 -3.93 18.02
N HIS A 188 8.38 -3.92 17.44
CA HIS A 188 9.45 -4.85 17.84
C HIS A 188 9.86 -4.71 19.34
N TYR A 189 9.62 -3.56 19.93
CA TYR A 189 9.95 -3.26 21.33
C TYR A 189 8.78 -3.53 22.30
N GLY A 190 7.63 -3.97 21.79
CA GLY A 190 6.43 -4.21 22.58
C GLY A 190 5.54 -2.99 22.78
N ASN A 191 5.82 -1.85 22.12
CA ASN A 191 4.92 -0.70 22.17
C ASN A 191 3.63 -1.01 21.41
N CYS A 192 2.50 -0.82 22.09
CA CYS A 192 1.18 -1.05 21.52
C CYS A 192 0.61 0.25 20.94
N GLN A 193 0.16 0.22 19.69
CA GLN A 193 -0.69 1.25 19.12
C GLN A 193 -2.13 0.79 19.20
N THR A 194 -2.99 1.64 19.76
CA THR A 194 -4.44 1.39 19.86
C THR A 194 -5.20 2.31 18.91
N ASN A 195 -6.52 2.09 18.78
CA ASN A 195 -7.44 3.01 18.12
C ASN A 195 -7.99 4.08 19.07
N ILE A 196 -7.59 4.07 20.35
CA ILE A 196 -7.96 5.11 21.32
C ILE A 196 -7.14 6.36 21.02
N SER A 197 -7.81 7.49 20.80
CA SER A 197 -7.17 8.77 20.52
C SER A 197 -6.68 9.47 21.79
N PRO A 198 -5.68 10.38 21.69
CA PRO A 198 -5.28 11.21 22.82
C PRO A 198 -6.41 12.05 23.41
N ASP A 199 -7.35 12.52 22.57
CA ASP A 199 -8.50 13.32 23.00
C ASP A 199 -9.45 12.50 23.87
N GLU A 200 -9.69 11.23 23.53
CA GLU A 200 -10.52 10.33 24.35
C GLU A 200 -9.90 10.06 25.71
N LEU A 201 -8.56 9.98 25.80
CA LEU A 201 -7.85 9.85 27.08
C LEU A 201 -7.95 11.14 27.91
N THR A 202 -7.83 12.29 27.26
CA THR A 202 -7.98 13.61 27.92
C THR A 202 -9.38 13.78 28.48
N ASP A 203 -10.42 13.38 27.76
CA ASP A 203 -11.82 13.40 28.21
C ASP A 203 -12.03 12.55 29.49
N LEU A 204 -11.23 11.50 29.66
CA LEU A 204 -11.21 10.68 30.88
C LEU A 204 -10.31 11.25 32.00
N GLY A 205 -9.78 12.47 31.82
CA GLY A 205 -8.86 13.08 32.76
C GLY A 205 -7.49 12.43 32.82
N LYS A 206 -7.09 11.70 31.76
CA LYS A 206 -5.80 11.04 31.64
C LYS A 206 -4.83 11.85 30.81
N SER A 207 -3.55 11.75 31.13
CA SER A 207 -2.44 12.43 30.47
C SER A 207 -1.36 11.45 30.03
N ILE A 208 -0.47 11.92 29.16
CA ILE A 208 0.71 11.13 28.73
C ILE A 208 1.55 10.80 29.97
N GLY A 209 1.79 9.52 30.20
CA GLY A 209 2.56 8.99 31.34
C GLY A 209 1.69 8.45 32.48
N ASP A 210 0.38 8.62 32.44
CA ASP A 210 -0.53 7.98 33.39
C ASP A 210 -0.60 6.46 33.13
N VAL A 211 -0.75 5.69 34.19
CA VAL A 211 -1.02 4.25 34.09
C VAL A 211 -2.51 4.06 33.82
N LEU A 212 -2.83 3.29 32.81
CA LEU A 212 -4.19 2.95 32.39
C LEU A 212 -4.66 1.65 33.04
#